data_062fbd3c42e726b181cf98da9a7e786d
#
_entry.id   062fbd3c42e726b181cf98da9a7e786d
#
_cell.length_a   1.000
_cell.length_b   1.000
_cell.length_c   1.000
_cell.angle_alpha   90.00
_cell.angle_beta   90.00
_cell.angle_gamma   90.00
#
_symmetry.space_group_name_H-M   'P 1'
#
loop_
_entity.id
_entity.type
_entity.pdbx_description
1 polymer ?
#
loop_
_entity_poly.entity_id
_entity_poly.type
_entity_poly.pdbx_seq_one_letter_code
_entity_poly.pdbx_strand_id
1 'polypeptide(L)'
;MGLDAFVRCRCWQDGRTTIAPVPVDLIVEDGAGYLTLSLPYEGHEDQHHSVDGWIRNGACPHEHMEFASERISNWSGYRLFESALEAAGVADFPILSNELPDRNGGQLSPMSASAALVEITEFRAQPTVGTETTLIDASTGETLITAVPAYRGVFSWDGRTKHNFALDAAAGLTIVDTAADPESEIFRARNFSQKQSWRGGYWFTDLDTGQRTKVPVHGPINPTNSPGYPRRMRVQSTPVGPDRFEYILIPLTRVLQAAVDTGNPVVWC
;
A
#
# COMPACT_ATOMS: atom_id res chain seq x y z
N MET A 1 -3.99 6.49 4.25
CA MET A 1 -2.89 5.83 5.02
C MET A 1 -2.02 5.07 4.02
N GLY A 2 -0.73 5.01 4.23
CA GLY A 2 0.23 4.33 3.38
C GLY A 2 1.51 4.03 4.14
N LEU A 3 2.49 3.53 3.44
CA LEU A 3 3.82 3.25 3.92
C LEU A 3 4.73 4.39 3.53
N ASP A 4 5.31 5.04 4.52
CA ASP A 4 6.35 6.06 4.38
C ASP A 4 7.66 5.51 4.97
N ALA A 5 8.80 6.01 4.53
CA ALA A 5 10.11 5.58 5.01
C ALA A 5 11.08 6.74 5.05
N PHE A 6 11.96 6.74 6.03
CA PHE A 6 13.06 7.70 6.08
C PHE A 6 14.36 7.06 6.55
N VAL A 7 15.46 7.75 6.29
CA VAL A 7 16.79 7.41 6.80
C VAL A 7 17.38 8.66 7.46
N ARG A 8 17.90 8.53 8.67
CA ARG A 8 18.50 9.66 9.36
C ARG A 8 19.82 10.08 8.74
N CYS A 9 20.10 11.36 8.85
CA CYS A 9 21.42 11.88 8.57
C CYS A 9 22.43 11.47 9.67
N ARG A 10 23.70 11.54 9.37
CA ARG A 10 24.79 11.27 10.34
C ARG A 10 25.15 12.44 11.24
N CYS A 11 24.45 13.57 11.15
CA CYS A 11 24.86 14.79 11.87
C CYS A 11 24.90 14.60 13.39
N TRP A 12 24.02 13.77 13.94
CA TRP A 12 24.03 13.42 15.36
C TRP A 12 25.25 12.55 15.74
N GLN A 13 25.46 11.45 15.04
CA GLN A 13 26.57 10.53 15.29
C GLN A 13 27.94 11.20 15.09
N ASP A 14 28.03 12.12 14.12
CA ASP A 14 29.28 12.81 13.77
C ASP A 14 29.50 14.08 14.62
N GLY A 15 28.61 14.40 15.58
CA GLY A 15 28.70 15.60 16.42
C GLY A 15 28.60 16.91 15.65
N ARG A 16 27.92 16.90 14.48
CA ARG A 16 27.76 18.06 13.60
C ARG A 16 26.41 18.79 13.76
N THR A 17 25.74 18.53 14.87
CA THR A 17 24.48 19.23 15.21
C THR A 17 24.78 20.57 15.89
N THR A 18 23.81 21.48 15.84
CA THR A 18 23.79 22.66 16.71
C THR A 18 23.66 22.24 18.17
N ILE A 19 23.82 23.21 19.07
CA ILE A 19 23.65 22.96 20.50
C ILE A 19 22.22 22.49 20.77
N ALA A 20 22.09 21.31 21.41
CA ALA A 20 20.81 20.77 21.79
C ALA A 20 20.14 21.61 22.89
N PRO A 21 18.79 21.70 22.91
CA PRO A 21 18.07 22.51 23.89
C PRO A 21 18.05 21.89 25.30
N VAL A 22 18.48 20.65 25.43
CA VAL A 22 18.58 19.88 26.68
C VAL A 22 19.96 19.18 26.73
N PRO A 23 20.40 18.69 27.90
CA PRO A 23 21.59 17.83 27.98
C PRO A 23 21.53 16.65 26.99
N VAL A 24 22.63 16.40 26.28
CA VAL A 24 22.70 15.42 25.17
C VAL A 24 22.38 13.99 25.63
N ASP A 25 22.75 13.66 26.87
CA ASP A 25 22.47 12.37 27.51
C ASP A 25 20.99 12.09 27.76
N LEU A 26 20.15 13.12 27.70
CA LEU A 26 18.70 12.99 27.76
C LEU A 26 18.05 12.75 26.40
N ILE A 27 18.78 12.92 25.28
CA ILE A 27 18.28 12.64 23.94
C ILE A 27 18.67 11.22 23.57
N VAL A 28 17.68 10.37 23.36
CA VAL A 28 17.86 8.96 23.07
C VAL A 28 17.16 8.57 21.76
N GLU A 29 17.62 7.50 21.18
CA GLU A 29 16.88 6.86 20.09
C GLU A 29 15.86 5.89 20.70
N ASP A 30 14.60 6.01 20.34
CA ASP A 30 13.56 5.08 20.76
C ASP A 30 13.63 3.75 19.98
N GLY A 31 12.83 2.75 20.40
CA GLY A 31 12.80 1.44 19.74
C GLY A 31 12.26 1.47 18.31
N ALA A 32 11.62 2.57 17.90
CA ALA A 32 11.15 2.79 16.54
C ALA A 32 12.15 3.56 15.66
N GLY A 33 13.28 3.97 16.25
CA GLY A 33 14.33 4.68 15.52
C GLY A 33 14.18 6.20 15.51
N TYR A 34 13.33 6.81 16.33
CA TYR A 34 13.22 8.27 16.44
C TYR A 34 14.09 8.80 17.58
N LEU A 35 14.70 9.98 17.37
CA LEU A 35 15.32 10.71 18.48
C LEU A 35 14.21 11.33 19.32
N THR A 36 14.30 11.14 20.61
CA THR A 36 13.31 11.62 21.56
C THR A 36 13.97 11.98 22.90
N LEU A 37 13.24 12.69 23.76
CA LEU A 37 13.67 12.95 25.12
C LEU A 37 13.39 11.72 25.98
N SER A 38 14.35 11.28 26.78
CA SER A 38 14.24 10.11 27.67
C SER A 38 13.36 10.37 28.91
N LEU A 39 13.01 11.62 29.20
CA LEU A 39 12.14 11.99 30.31
C LEU A 39 10.68 11.69 29.97
N PRO A 40 9.83 11.40 30.98
CA PRO A 40 8.38 11.29 30.78
C PRO A 40 7.81 12.57 30.18
N TYR A 41 6.81 12.45 29.28
CA TYR A 41 6.17 13.62 28.70
C TYR A 41 5.49 14.49 29.79
N GLU A 42 4.80 13.85 30.71
CA GLU A 42 4.08 14.50 31.82
C GLU A 42 5.06 15.24 32.76
N GLY A 43 4.95 16.56 32.83
CA GLY A 43 5.83 17.45 33.60
C GLY A 43 7.10 17.90 32.86
N HIS A 44 7.31 17.50 31.63
CA HIS A 44 8.47 17.89 30.78
C HIS A 44 8.03 18.32 29.38
N GLU A 45 6.78 18.75 29.19
CA GLU A 45 6.15 19.07 27.92
C GLU A 45 6.94 20.11 27.13
N ASP A 46 7.42 21.18 27.79
CA ASP A 46 8.21 22.23 27.17
C ASP A 46 9.56 21.72 26.66
N GLN A 47 10.18 20.77 27.36
CA GLN A 47 11.43 20.16 26.95
C GLN A 47 11.21 19.23 25.74
N HIS A 48 10.14 18.43 25.73
CA HIS A 48 9.74 17.62 24.57
C HIS A 48 9.51 18.51 23.34
N HIS A 49 8.70 19.57 23.47
CA HIS A 49 8.46 20.50 22.38
C HIS A 49 9.73 21.19 21.88
N SER A 50 10.66 21.52 22.79
CA SER A 50 11.94 22.13 22.43
C SER A 50 12.84 21.15 21.66
N VAL A 51 12.90 19.88 22.08
CA VAL A 51 13.66 18.82 21.38
C VAL A 51 13.04 18.52 20.04
N ASP A 52 11.71 18.39 19.95
CA ASP A 52 11.00 18.15 18.69
C ASP A 52 11.22 19.31 17.68
N GLY A 53 11.13 20.54 18.17
CA GLY A 53 11.40 21.73 17.36
C GLY A 53 12.85 21.79 16.85
N TRP A 54 13.81 21.42 17.72
CA TRP A 54 15.22 21.36 17.38
C TRP A 54 15.48 20.25 16.34
N ILE A 55 14.97 19.04 16.53
CA ILE A 55 15.10 17.94 15.55
C ILE A 55 14.50 18.35 14.20
N ARG A 56 13.33 18.98 14.23
CA ARG A 56 12.60 19.34 13.01
C ARG A 56 13.36 20.34 12.13
N ASN A 57 13.89 21.42 12.70
CA ASN A 57 14.38 22.54 11.91
C ASN A 57 15.71 23.14 12.40
N GLY A 58 16.22 22.73 13.57
CA GLY A 58 17.31 23.43 14.23
C GLY A 58 18.59 22.63 14.40
N ALA A 59 18.51 21.31 14.37
CA ALA A 59 19.63 20.44 14.71
C ALA A 59 20.75 20.49 13.65
N CYS A 60 20.39 20.45 12.37
CA CYS A 60 21.35 20.44 11.26
C CYS A 60 20.65 20.93 9.97
N PRO A 61 21.37 20.99 8.83
CA PRO A 61 20.77 21.41 7.55
C PRO A 61 19.70 20.45 7.00
N HIS A 62 19.59 19.22 7.55
CA HIS A 62 18.59 18.25 7.11
C HIS A 62 17.30 18.47 7.90
N GLU A 63 16.19 18.67 7.20
CA GLU A 63 14.85 18.77 7.81
C GLU A 63 14.54 17.46 8.54
N HIS A 64 14.00 17.53 9.75
CA HIS A 64 13.74 16.38 10.64
C HIS A 64 14.97 15.50 10.94
N MET A 65 16.18 16.00 10.64
CA MET A 65 17.41 15.20 10.65
C MET A 65 17.36 13.99 9.70
N GLU A 66 16.56 14.04 8.66
CA GLU A 66 16.39 12.99 7.68
C GLU A 66 17.33 13.24 6.48
N PHE A 67 18.14 12.24 6.11
CA PHE A 67 18.98 12.27 4.92
C PHE A 67 18.15 11.97 3.66
N ALA A 68 17.18 11.08 3.79
CA ALA A 68 16.18 10.76 2.79
C ALA A 68 14.84 10.50 3.47
N SER A 69 13.75 10.91 2.83
CA SER A 69 12.38 10.65 3.27
C SER A 69 11.51 10.44 2.03
N GLU A 70 10.80 9.34 1.95
CA GLU A 70 10.02 8.96 0.76
C GLU A 70 8.69 8.35 1.16
N ARG A 71 7.67 8.69 0.39
CA ARG A 71 6.42 7.94 0.39
C ARG A 71 6.57 6.73 -0.53
N ILE A 72 6.54 5.54 0.05
CA ILE A 72 6.72 4.30 -0.72
C ILE A 72 5.45 3.96 -1.50
N SER A 73 4.30 3.86 -0.82
CA SER A 73 3.02 3.56 -1.47
C SER A 73 1.83 3.75 -0.53
N ASN A 74 0.61 3.71 -1.07
CA ASN A 74 -0.54 3.34 -0.26
C ASN A 74 -0.55 1.82 -0.02
N TRP A 75 -1.27 1.38 1.02
CA TRP A 75 -1.28 -0.04 1.40
C TRP A 75 -1.83 -0.97 0.30
N SER A 76 -2.80 -0.54 -0.49
CA SER A 76 -3.32 -1.37 -1.59
C SER A 76 -2.27 -1.60 -2.68
N GLY A 77 -1.54 -0.54 -3.06
CA GLY A 77 -0.43 -0.65 -4.02
C GLY A 77 0.71 -1.51 -3.47
N TYR A 78 1.04 -1.34 -2.19
CA TYR A 78 2.07 -2.13 -1.53
C TYR A 78 1.71 -3.62 -1.48
N ARG A 79 0.45 -3.97 -1.14
CA ARG A 79 -0.04 -5.36 -1.16
C ARG A 79 -0.05 -5.98 -2.57
N LEU A 80 -0.22 -5.18 -3.62
CA LEU A 80 -0.03 -5.65 -5.00
C LEU A 80 1.43 -5.98 -5.29
N PHE A 81 2.37 -5.17 -4.79
CA PHE A 81 3.80 -5.43 -4.92
C PHE A 81 4.22 -6.71 -4.17
N GLU A 82 3.76 -6.91 -2.93
CA GLU A 82 3.99 -8.16 -2.19
C GLU A 82 3.47 -9.38 -2.97
N SER A 83 2.27 -9.28 -3.54
CA SER A 83 1.73 -10.37 -4.37
C SER A 83 2.56 -10.62 -5.64
N ALA A 84 3.20 -9.58 -6.18
CA ALA A 84 4.11 -9.74 -7.31
C ALA A 84 5.44 -10.40 -6.89
N LEU A 85 5.97 -10.09 -5.71
CA LEU A 85 7.14 -10.80 -5.15
C LEU A 85 6.82 -12.28 -4.91
N GLU A 86 5.65 -12.59 -4.35
CA GLU A 86 5.19 -13.97 -4.16
C GLU A 86 5.12 -14.72 -5.50
N ALA A 87 4.55 -14.11 -6.53
CA ALA A 87 4.41 -14.71 -7.85
C ALA A 87 5.75 -14.86 -8.59
N ALA A 88 6.69 -13.95 -8.37
CA ALA A 88 8.04 -14.02 -8.93
C ALA A 88 8.93 -15.04 -8.20
N GLY A 89 8.61 -15.41 -6.96
CA GLY A 89 9.30 -16.41 -6.14
C GLY A 89 9.96 -15.83 -4.89
N VAL A 90 9.34 -16.07 -3.73
CA VAL A 90 9.83 -15.57 -2.42
C VAL A 90 11.27 -15.96 -2.12
N ALA A 91 11.70 -17.13 -2.60
CA ALA A 91 13.08 -17.62 -2.39
C ALA A 91 14.15 -16.80 -3.14
N ASP A 92 13.76 -16.14 -4.21
CA ASP A 92 14.65 -15.33 -5.05
C ASP A 92 14.75 -13.88 -4.51
N PHE A 93 13.79 -13.45 -3.67
CA PHE A 93 13.70 -12.10 -3.09
C PHE A 93 13.51 -12.15 -1.57
N PRO A 94 14.42 -12.81 -0.81
CA PRO A 94 14.21 -13.06 0.62
C PRO A 94 14.13 -11.78 1.47
N ILE A 95 14.88 -10.74 1.14
CA ILE A 95 14.84 -9.47 1.89
C ILE A 95 13.55 -8.72 1.58
N LEU A 96 13.23 -8.52 0.30
CA LEU A 96 12.01 -7.83 -0.12
C LEU A 96 10.74 -8.55 0.37
N SER A 97 10.78 -9.88 0.47
CA SER A 97 9.61 -10.66 0.87
C SER A 97 9.44 -10.82 2.38
N ASN A 98 10.52 -10.74 3.18
CA ASN A 98 10.45 -11.09 4.60
C ASN A 98 10.89 -9.96 5.55
N GLU A 99 11.70 -9.00 5.08
CA GLU A 99 12.22 -7.92 5.93
C GLU A 99 11.57 -6.56 5.65
N LEU A 100 10.88 -6.39 4.53
CA LEU A 100 10.03 -5.21 4.34
C LEU A 100 8.81 -5.28 5.27
N PRO A 101 8.28 -4.13 5.73
CA PRO A 101 7.27 -4.09 6.76
C PRO A 101 5.88 -4.53 6.23
N ASP A 102 5.15 -5.26 7.04
CA ASP A 102 3.72 -5.60 6.83
C ASP A 102 2.76 -4.55 7.41
N ARG A 103 3.31 -3.58 8.15
CA ARG A 103 2.60 -2.46 8.81
C ARG A 103 3.57 -1.32 9.08
N ASN A 104 3.06 -0.15 9.45
CA ASN A 104 3.91 0.96 9.89
C ASN A 104 4.73 0.58 11.12
N GLY A 105 5.97 1.05 11.15
CA GLY A 105 6.94 0.79 12.21
C GLY A 105 7.98 -0.27 11.84
N GLY A 106 9.05 -0.33 12.62
CA GLY A 106 10.18 -1.20 12.40
C GLY A 106 11.32 -0.54 11.62
N GLN A 107 12.39 -1.29 11.44
CA GLN A 107 13.62 -0.81 10.81
C GLN A 107 14.20 -1.89 9.90
N LEU A 108 14.89 -1.45 8.83
CA LEU A 108 15.70 -2.32 7.98
C LEU A 108 17.16 -1.91 8.09
N SER A 109 18.04 -2.88 8.38
CA SER A 109 19.47 -2.60 8.55
C SER A 109 20.13 -2.12 7.25
N PRO A 110 21.24 -1.35 7.31
CA PRO A 110 21.99 -0.98 6.10
C PRO A 110 22.51 -2.19 5.32
N MET A 111 22.81 -3.29 5.98
CA MET A 111 23.23 -4.55 5.34
C MET A 111 22.07 -5.18 4.56
N SER A 112 20.89 -5.28 5.17
CA SER A 112 19.68 -5.75 4.49
C SER A 112 19.28 -4.79 3.37
N ALA A 113 19.45 -3.47 3.56
CA ALA A 113 19.20 -2.48 2.52
C ALA A 113 20.09 -2.69 1.29
N SER A 114 21.37 -3.00 1.48
CA SER A 114 22.31 -3.33 0.39
C SER A 114 21.88 -4.60 -0.35
N ALA A 115 21.43 -5.63 0.36
CA ALA A 115 20.92 -6.86 -0.25
C ALA A 115 19.61 -6.61 -1.01
N ALA A 116 18.69 -5.83 -0.44
CA ALA A 116 17.44 -5.46 -1.10
C ALA A 116 17.65 -4.70 -2.42
N LEU A 117 18.68 -3.87 -2.53
CA LEU A 117 19.04 -3.18 -3.79
C LEU A 117 19.44 -4.17 -4.90
N VAL A 118 20.11 -5.25 -4.55
CA VAL A 118 20.43 -6.32 -5.49
C VAL A 118 19.15 -7.02 -5.94
N GLU A 119 18.29 -7.40 -4.99
CA GLU A 119 17.01 -8.04 -5.28
C GLU A 119 16.10 -7.15 -6.14
N ILE A 120 16.07 -5.83 -5.91
CA ILE A 120 15.32 -4.89 -6.76
C ILE A 120 15.83 -4.93 -8.22
N THR A 121 17.15 -5.03 -8.40
CA THR A 121 17.76 -5.13 -9.74
C THR A 121 17.36 -6.43 -10.42
N GLU A 122 17.35 -7.53 -9.68
CA GLU A 122 16.94 -8.85 -10.17
C GLU A 122 15.43 -8.91 -10.45
N PHE A 123 14.60 -8.29 -9.61
CA PHE A 123 13.17 -8.17 -9.83
C PHE A 123 12.85 -7.38 -11.11
N ARG A 124 13.55 -6.26 -11.34
CA ARG A 124 13.41 -5.46 -12.57
C ARG A 124 13.81 -6.23 -13.85
N ALA A 125 14.65 -7.25 -13.73
CA ALA A 125 15.08 -8.09 -14.85
C ALA A 125 14.06 -9.19 -15.22
N GLN A 126 13.05 -9.42 -14.38
CA GLN A 126 12.03 -10.44 -14.66
C GLN A 126 11.16 -10.05 -15.86
N PRO A 127 10.86 -10.98 -16.77
CA PRO A 127 9.96 -10.69 -17.90
C PRO A 127 8.51 -10.46 -17.45
N THR A 128 8.11 -11.13 -16.37
CA THR A 128 6.78 -11.01 -15.74
C THR A 128 6.92 -11.28 -14.24
N VAL A 129 6.12 -10.58 -13.45
CA VAL A 129 6.11 -10.69 -11.97
C VAL A 129 4.72 -11.04 -11.45
N GLY A 130 3.90 -11.66 -12.28
CA GLY A 130 2.57 -12.12 -11.90
C GLY A 130 1.47 -11.76 -12.87
N THR A 131 0.25 -11.78 -12.39
CA THR A 131 -0.96 -11.48 -13.18
C THR A 131 -1.85 -10.54 -12.37
N GLU A 132 -2.25 -9.42 -12.97
CA GLU A 132 -3.28 -8.54 -12.40
C GLU A 132 -4.66 -8.94 -12.90
N THR A 133 -5.63 -9.00 -11.98
CA THR A 133 -7.05 -9.12 -12.32
C THR A 133 -7.70 -7.75 -12.19
N THR A 134 -8.30 -7.27 -13.27
CA THR A 134 -8.86 -5.93 -13.35
C THR A 134 -10.32 -5.96 -13.80
N LEU A 135 -11.10 -5.02 -13.28
CA LEU A 135 -12.40 -4.66 -13.79
C LEU A 135 -12.23 -3.48 -14.75
N ILE A 136 -12.70 -3.62 -15.96
CA ILE A 136 -12.63 -2.57 -16.96
C ILE A 136 -14.05 -2.14 -17.43
N ASP A 137 -14.19 -0.88 -17.79
CA ASP A 137 -15.35 -0.43 -18.57
C ASP A 137 -15.24 -1.02 -19.97
N ALA A 138 -16.22 -1.87 -20.33
CA ALA A 138 -16.22 -2.53 -21.63
C ALA A 138 -16.45 -1.59 -22.81
N SER A 139 -16.91 -0.35 -22.57
CA SER A 139 -17.16 0.65 -23.61
C SER A 139 -15.93 1.51 -23.91
N THR A 140 -15.11 1.81 -22.91
CA THR A 140 -13.92 2.67 -23.04
C THR A 140 -12.61 1.90 -22.98
N GLY A 141 -12.59 0.71 -22.38
CA GLY A 141 -11.39 -0.04 -22.07
C GLY A 141 -10.64 0.47 -20.83
N GLU A 142 -11.18 1.46 -20.15
CA GLU A 142 -10.58 2.04 -18.95
C GLU A 142 -10.58 1.03 -17.80
N THR A 143 -9.44 0.92 -17.10
CA THR A 143 -9.34 0.14 -15.86
C THR A 143 -10.04 0.89 -14.73
N LEU A 144 -11.06 0.27 -14.17
CA LEU A 144 -11.85 0.81 -13.07
C LEU A 144 -11.30 0.39 -11.71
N ILE A 145 -10.94 -0.88 -11.56
CA ILE A 145 -10.49 -1.49 -10.30
C ILE A 145 -9.45 -2.55 -10.62
N THR A 146 -8.40 -2.60 -9.81
CA THR A 146 -7.46 -3.72 -9.76
C THR A 146 -7.73 -4.54 -8.49
N ALA A 147 -7.90 -5.85 -8.64
CA ALA A 147 -8.06 -6.75 -7.51
C ALA A 147 -6.77 -6.81 -6.68
N VAL A 148 -6.90 -6.69 -5.36
CA VAL A 148 -5.78 -6.87 -4.43
C VAL A 148 -5.90 -8.27 -3.82
N PRO A 149 -4.98 -9.21 -4.11
CA PRO A 149 -5.07 -10.60 -3.63
C PRO A 149 -5.13 -10.70 -2.10
N ALA A 150 -4.36 -9.88 -1.38
CA ALA A 150 -4.36 -9.82 0.07
C ALA A 150 -5.74 -9.52 0.68
N TYR A 151 -6.62 -8.86 -0.09
CA TYR A 151 -8.03 -8.61 0.30
C TYR A 151 -8.99 -9.62 -0.33
N ARG A 152 -8.48 -10.75 -0.83
CA ARG A 152 -9.28 -11.77 -1.56
C ARG A 152 -10.06 -11.17 -2.73
N GLY A 153 -9.51 -10.14 -3.36
CA GLY A 153 -10.16 -9.42 -4.45
C GLY A 153 -11.34 -8.53 -4.01
N VAL A 154 -11.68 -8.45 -2.72
CA VAL A 154 -12.77 -7.58 -2.24
C VAL A 154 -12.37 -6.13 -2.43
N PHE A 155 -13.17 -5.39 -3.18
CA PHE A 155 -12.94 -3.98 -3.47
C PHE A 155 -14.06 -3.06 -2.95
N SER A 156 -15.20 -3.60 -2.61
CA SER A 156 -16.32 -2.87 -2.04
C SER A 156 -17.07 -3.74 -1.04
N TRP A 157 -17.40 -3.12 0.08
CA TRP A 157 -18.23 -3.71 1.11
C TRP A 157 -19.31 -2.71 1.50
N ASP A 158 -20.57 -3.07 1.30
CA ASP A 158 -21.71 -2.29 1.77
C ASP A 158 -22.19 -2.85 3.12
N GLY A 159 -21.71 -2.26 4.21
CA GLY A 159 -22.07 -2.68 5.56
C GLY A 159 -23.55 -2.53 5.91
N ARG A 160 -24.30 -1.71 5.15
CA ARG A 160 -25.77 -1.52 5.36
C ARG A 160 -26.56 -2.62 4.68
N THR A 161 -26.16 -2.97 3.46
CA THR A 161 -26.85 -4.00 2.68
C THR A 161 -26.23 -5.40 2.85
N LYS A 162 -25.10 -5.49 3.58
CA LYS A 162 -24.43 -6.75 3.82
C LYS A 162 -23.97 -7.48 2.56
N HIS A 163 -23.43 -6.75 1.58
CA HIS A 163 -22.92 -7.33 0.34
C HIS A 163 -21.44 -7.01 0.14
N ASN A 164 -20.67 -8.02 -0.23
CA ASN A 164 -19.29 -7.90 -0.67
C ASN A 164 -19.20 -8.03 -2.18
N PHE A 165 -18.37 -7.19 -2.80
CA PHE A 165 -18.01 -7.25 -4.20
C PHE A 165 -16.54 -7.62 -4.30
N ALA A 166 -16.25 -8.71 -5.00
CA ALA A 166 -14.88 -9.18 -5.19
C ALA A 166 -14.60 -9.49 -6.66
N LEU A 167 -13.34 -9.36 -7.05
CA LEU A 167 -12.83 -9.78 -8.34
C LEU A 167 -11.95 -11.01 -8.17
N ASP A 168 -12.21 -12.01 -8.99
CA ASP A 168 -11.44 -13.25 -9.08
C ASP A 168 -11.02 -13.52 -10.53
N ALA A 169 -9.81 -14.03 -10.72
CA ALA A 169 -9.26 -14.28 -12.05
C ALA A 169 -10.06 -15.31 -12.86
N ALA A 170 -10.60 -16.32 -12.21
CA ALA A 170 -11.38 -17.40 -12.83
C ALA A 170 -12.89 -17.08 -12.84
N ALA A 171 -13.41 -16.65 -11.68
CA ALA A 171 -14.83 -16.44 -11.49
C ALA A 171 -15.36 -15.11 -12.06
N GLY A 172 -14.51 -14.10 -12.19
CA GLY A 172 -14.90 -12.75 -12.58
C GLY A 172 -15.36 -11.91 -11.39
N LEU A 173 -16.38 -11.07 -11.56
CA LEU A 173 -17.05 -10.40 -10.45
C LEU A 173 -17.88 -11.40 -9.69
N THR A 174 -17.74 -11.43 -8.37
CA THR A 174 -18.63 -12.12 -7.45
C THR A 174 -19.30 -11.13 -6.51
N ILE A 175 -20.59 -11.31 -6.25
CA ILE A 175 -21.35 -10.56 -5.24
C ILE A 175 -21.87 -11.57 -4.23
N VAL A 176 -21.48 -11.36 -2.97
CA VAL A 176 -21.79 -12.25 -1.84
C VAL A 176 -22.71 -11.54 -0.86
N ASP A 177 -23.79 -12.17 -0.49
CA ASP A 177 -24.63 -11.76 0.65
C ASP A 177 -23.99 -12.27 1.95
N THR A 178 -23.45 -11.35 2.74
CA THR A 178 -22.79 -11.63 4.02
C THR A 178 -23.77 -11.66 5.21
N ALA A 179 -25.06 -11.40 4.96
CA ALA A 179 -26.11 -11.57 5.99
C ALA A 179 -26.63 -13.03 6.03
N ALA A 180 -26.43 -13.80 4.97
CA ALA A 180 -26.78 -15.22 4.94
C ALA A 180 -25.82 -16.04 5.81
N ASP A 181 -26.32 -17.10 6.43
CA ASP A 181 -25.53 -18.08 7.19
C ASP A 181 -25.78 -19.49 6.63
N PRO A 182 -24.80 -20.10 5.91
CA PRO A 182 -23.52 -19.54 5.49
C PRO A 182 -23.66 -18.42 4.45
N GLU A 183 -22.62 -17.59 4.30
CA GLU A 183 -22.55 -16.56 3.26
C GLU A 183 -22.88 -17.16 1.89
N SER A 184 -23.68 -16.45 1.08
CA SER A 184 -24.12 -16.97 -0.20
C SER A 184 -23.71 -16.06 -1.36
N GLU A 185 -23.16 -16.68 -2.40
CA GLU A 185 -22.94 -16.02 -3.67
C GLU A 185 -24.27 -15.82 -4.39
N ILE A 186 -24.61 -14.56 -4.70
CA ILE A 186 -25.86 -14.21 -5.34
C ILE A 186 -25.70 -13.81 -6.80
N PHE A 187 -24.47 -13.49 -7.23
CA PHE A 187 -24.16 -13.15 -8.62
C PHE A 187 -22.69 -13.47 -8.92
N ARG A 188 -22.45 -13.97 -10.14
CA ARG A 188 -21.14 -14.21 -10.70
C ARG A 188 -21.15 -13.96 -12.19
N ALA A 189 -20.17 -13.19 -12.72
CA ALA A 189 -19.99 -13.02 -14.16
C ALA A 189 -18.63 -12.43 -14.52
N ARG A 190 -18.11 -12.75 -15.70
CA ARG A 190 -16.92 -12.09 -16.27
C ARG A 190 -17.29 -10.88 -17.12
N ASN A 191 -18.36 -10.98 -17.90
CA ASN A 191 -18.94 -9.89 -18.70
C ASN A 191 -20.31 -9.58 -18.16
N PHE A 192 -20.51 -8.38 -17.69
CA PHE A 192 -21.78 -8.04 -17.07
C PHE A 192 -22.20 -6.58 -17.31
N SER A 193 -23.47 -6.32 -17.08
CA SER A 193 -24.00 -4.97 -17.05
C SER A 193 -24.67 -4.68 -15.71
N GLN A 194 -24.68 -3.40 -15.34
CA GLN A 194 -25.43 -2.90 -14.19
C GLN A 194 -26.46 -1.85 -14.63
N LYS A 195 -27.61 -1.86 -13.99
CA LYS A 195 -28.70 -0.91 -14.25
C LYS A 195 -29.48 -0.63 -12.97
N GLN A 196 -29.68 0.64 -12.67
CA GLN A 196 -30.50 1.04 -11.52
C GLN A 196 -31.94 0.52 -11.66
N SER A 197 -32.47 -0.02 -10.56
CA SER A 197 -33.86 -0.44 -10.46
C SER A 197 -34.72 0.72 -9.95
N TRP A 198 -35.91 0.92 -10.52
CA TRP A 198 -36.86 1.93 -10.07
C TRP A 198 -37.39 1.70 -8.63
N ARG A 199 -37.28 0.46 -8.14
CA ARG A 199 -37.62 0.06 -6.75
C ARG A 199 -36.41 0.01 -5.81
N GLY A 200 -35.35 0.77 -6.12
CA GLY A 200 -34.08 0.75 -5.39
C GLY A 200 -33.21 -0.45 -5.73
N GLY A 201 -31.90 -0.33 -5.44
CA GLY A 201 -30.87 -1.31 -5.78
C GLY A 201 -30.52 -1.33 -7.27
N TYR A 202 -29.70 -2.29 -7.65
CA TYR A 202 -29.19 -2.43 -9.01
C TYR A 202 -29.43 -3.84 -9.54
N TRP A 203 -29.76 -3.90 -10.84
CA TRP A 203 -29.79 -5.13 -11.60
C TRP A 203 -28.39 -5.39 -12.15
N PHE A 204 -27.86 -6.57 -11.88
CA PHE A 204 -26.67 -7.11 -12.50
C PHE A 204 -27.11 -8.20 -13.49
N THR A 205 -26.60 -8.12 -14.71
CA THR A 205 -26.94 -9.08 -15.78
C THR A 205 -25.62 -9.64 -16.31
N ASP A 206 -25.44 -10.94 -16.22
CA ASP A 206 -24.39 -11.65 -16.93
C ASP A 206 -24.68 -11.59 -18.44
N LEU A 207 -23.78 -11.03 -19.22
CA LEU A 207 -23.95 -10.84 -20.65
C LEU A 207 -23.66 -12.10 -21.46
N ASP A 208 -22.99 -13.09 -20.87
CA ASP A 208 -22.67 -14.35 -21.52
C ASP A 208 -23.83 -15.35 -21.38
N THR A 209 -24.49 -15.39 -20.24
CA THR A 209 -25.59 -16.34 -19.96
C THR A 209 -26.98 -15.70 -20.00
N GLY A 210 -27.08 -14.39 -19.87
CA GLY A 210 -28.34 -13.67 -19.71
C GLY A 210 -28.92 -13.73 -18.29
N GLN A 211 -28.29 -14.41 -17.36
CA GLN A 211 -28.73 -14.47 -15.97
C GLN A 211 -28.80 -13.09 -15.35
N ARG A 212 -29.87 -12.82 -14.60
CA ARG A 212 -30.09 -11.49 -14.01
C ARG A 212 -30.42 -11.58 -12.54
N THR A 213 -29.72 -10.80 -11.73
CA THR A 213 -29.92 -10.74 -10.30
C THR A 213 -30.13 -9.30 -9.84
N LYS A 214 -31.08 -9.07 -8.96
CA LYS A 214 -31.26 -7.77 -8.32
C LYS A 214 -30.53 -7.75 -6.98
N VAL A 215 -29.63 -6.78 -6.82
CA VAL A 215 -28.87 -6.57 -5.59
C VAL A 215 -29.31 -5.28 -4.93
N PRO A 216 -29.69 -5.30 -3.64
CA PRO A 216 -30.24 -4.12 -2.94
C PRO A 216 -29.15 -3.17 -2.44
N VAL A 217 -28.16 -2.86 -3.27
CA VAL A 217 -27.06 -1.92 -2.92
C VAL A 217 -27.47 -0.47 -3.15
N HIS A 218 -26.84 0.45 -2.41
CA HIS A 218 -27.17 1.87 -2.46
C HIS A 218 -26.62 2.60 -3.69
N GLY A 219 -25.54 2.10 -4.27
CA GLY A 219 -24.88 2.71 -5.43
C GLY A 219 -24.45 1.69 -6.47
N PRO A 220 -24.13 2.16 -7.69
CA PRO A 220 -23.49 1.36 -8.71
C PRO A 220 -22.04 1.06 -8.35
N ILE A 221 -21.44 0.09 -9.03
CA ILE A 221 -19.98 0.02 -9.11
C ILE A 221 -19.53 1.27 -9.88
N ASN A 222 -19.00 2.26 -9.16
CA ASN A 222 -18.54 3.54 -9.71
C ASN A 222 -17.29 4.03 -8.94
N PRO A 223 -16.12 3.45 -9.20
CA PRO A 223 -14.89 3.78 -8.47
C PRO A 223 -14.38 5.20 -8.77
N THR A 224 -14.80 5.80 -9.88
CA THR A 224 -14.37 7.16 -10.28
C THR A 224 -15.22 8.27 -9.65
N ASN A 225 -16.34 7.94 -8.99
CA ASN A 225 -17.32 8.90 -8.48
C ASN A 225 -17.81 9.91 -9.52
N SER A 226 -17.67 9.57 -10.81
CA SER A 226 -18.15 10.40 -11.92
C SER A 226 -19.69 10.50 -11.91
N PRO A 227 -20.29 11.56 -12.47
CA PRO A 227 -21.75 11.69 -12.58
C PRO A 227 -22.44 10.55 -13.35
N GLY A 228 -21.71 9.93 -14.29
CA GLY A 228 -22.09 8.70 -14.96
C GLY A 228 -21.36 7.49 -14.36
N TYR A 229 -21.98 6.33 -14.42
CA TYR A 229 -21.34 5.08 -14.01
C TYR A 229 -21.22 4.12 -15.20
N PRO A 230 -20.19 3.25 -15.22
CA PRO A 230 -20.02 2.24 -16.24
C PRO A 230 -21.25 1.33 -16.31
N ARG A 231 -21.83 1.16 -17.50
CA ARG A 231 -23.03 0.30 -17.66
C ARG A 231 -22.67 -1.12 -18.02
N ARG A 232 -21.55 -1.31 -18.70
CA ARG A 232 -21.03 -2.63 -19.12
C ARG A 232 -19.60 -2.76 -18.64
N MET A 233 -19.29 -3.86 -18.03
CA MET A 233 -17.98 -4.12 -17.45
C MET A 233 -17.50 -5.52 -17.79
N ARG A 234 -16.20 -5.68 -17.81
CA ARG A 234 -15.54 -6.97 -18.04
C ARG A 234 -14.39 -7.15 -17.04
N VAL A 235 -14.29 -8.35 -16.48
CA VAL A 235 -13.13 -8.77 -15.72
C VAL A 235 -12.12 -9.43 -16.66
N GLN A 236 -10.89 -8.96 -16.59
CA GLN A 236 -9.77 -9.53 -17.34
C GLN A 236 -8.57 -9.76 -16.45
N SER A 237 -7.73 -10.73 -16.84
CA SER A 237 -6.47 -11.00 -16.18
C SER A 237 -5.34 -10.90 -17.20
N THR A 238 -4.32 -10.11 -16.87
CA THR A 238 -3.19 -9.84 -17.78
C THR A 238 -1.87 -10.04 -17.05
N PRO A 239 -0.87 -10.65 -17.69
CA PRO A 239 0.49 -10.67 -17.14
C PRO A 239 0.99 -9.24 -16.93
N VAL A 240 1.75 -9.02 -15.87
CA VAL A 240 2.38 -7.73 -15.59
C VAL A 240 3.89 -7.88 -15.44
N GLY A 241 4.61 -6.89 -15.96
CA GLY A 241 6.04 -6.76 -15.78
C GLY A 241 6.40 -5.95 -14.53
N PRO A 242 7.69 -5.92 -14.16
CA PRO A 242 8.19 -5.17 -13.01
C PRO A 242 7.99 -3.65 -13.14
N ASP A 243 7.92 -3.12 -14.34
CA ASP A 243 7.64 -1.71 -14.65
C ASP A 243 6.33 -1.20 -14.04
N ARG A 244 5.37 -2.09 -13.85
CA ARG A 244 4.11 -1.81 -13.12
C ARG A 244 4.34 -1.30 -11.70
N PHE A 245 5.49 -1.61 -11.09
CA PHE A 245 5.82 -1.32 -9.70
C PHE A 245 6.88 -0.23 -9.54
N GLU A 246 7.29 0.46 -10.62
CA GLU A 246 8.32 1.51 -10.54
C GLU A 246 7.93 2.65 -9.58
N TYR A 247 6.64 2.92 -9.39
CA TYR A 247 6.15 3.88 -8.41
C TYR A 247 6.45 3.51 -6.94
N ILE A 248 6.77 2.23 -6.68
CA ILE A 248 7.27 1.73 -5.38
C ILE A 248 8.80 1.57 -5.44
N LEU A 249 9.31 0.95 -6.50
CA LEU A 249 10.73 0.61 -6.62
C LEU A 249 11.64 1.85 -6.65
N ILE A 250 11.18 2.96 -7.24
CA ILE A 250 11.96 4.20 -7.27
C ILE A 250 12.15 4.79 -5.87
N PRO A 251 11.09 5.12 -5.10
CA PRO A 251 11.27 5.66 -3.75
C PRO A 251 11.93 4.65 -2.80
N LEU A 252 11.60 3.36 -2.92
CA LEU A 252 12.26 2.31 -2.14
C LEU A 252 13.77 2.27 -2.40
N THR A 253 14.20 2.30 -3.67
CA THR A 253 15.63 2.35 -4.03
C THR A 253 16.33 3.55 -3.38
N ARG A 254 15.70 4.72 -3.33
CA ARG A 254 16.29 5.93 -2.75
C ARG A 254 16.54 5.80 -1.24
N VAL A 255 15.56 5.32 -0.48
CA VAL A 255 15.74 5.14 0.97
C VAL A 255 16.72 4.01 1.28
N LEU A 256 16.72 2.92 0.52
CA LEU A 256 17.70 1.82 0.68
C LEU A 256 19.13 2.31 0.38
N GLN A 257 19.32 3.09 -0.69
CA GLN A 257 20.62 3.67 -1.00
C GLN A 257 21.09 4.66 0.08
N ALA A 258 20.17 5.49 0.58
CA ALA A 258 20.45 6.39 1.70
C ALA A 258 20.91 5.64 2.96
N ALA A 259 20.33 4.48 3.25
CA ALA A 259 20.74 3.65 4.38
C ALA A 259 22.16 3.09 4.19
N VAL A 260 22.50 2.66 2.98
CA VAL A 260 23.86 2.21 2.65
C VAL A 260 24.87 3.35 2.77
N ASP A 261 24.53 4.53 2.23
CA ASP A 261 25.43 5.69 2.21
C ASP A 261 25.69 6.27 3.60
N THR A 262 24.68 6.26 4.46
CA THR A 262 24.80 6.80 5.83
C THR A 262 25.23 5.76 6.87
N GLY A 263 25.01 4.50 6.61
CA GLY A 263 25.14 3.44 7.62
C GLY A 263 24.03 3.47 8.69
N ASN A 264 22.96 4.26 8.48
CA ASN A 264 21.80 4.31 9.36
C ASN A 264 20.67 3.42 8.79
N PRO A 265 19.82 2.83 9.63
CA PRO A 265 18.72 1.99 9.17
C PRO A 265 17.67 2.80 8.41
N VAL A 266 16.91 2.15 7.52
CA VAL A 266 15.62 2.63 7.04
C VAL A 266 14.61 2.49 8.17
N VAL A 267 13.85 3.53 8.45
CA VAL A 267 12.76 3.55 9.44
C VAL A 267 11.44 3.63 8.69
N TRP A 268 10.50 2.76 9.04
CA TRP A 268 9.17 2.68 8.42
C TRP A 268 8.11 3.41 9.25
N CYS A 269 7.23 4.23 8.64
CA CYS A 269 6.20 5.01 9.32
C CYS A 269 4.88 5.16 8.53
#